data_d1be8cca874d0e7a69b2a571101ccbf6
#
_entry.id   d1be8cca874d0e7a69b2a571101ccbf6
#
_cell.length_a   1.000
_cell.length_b   1.000
_cell.length_c   1.000
_cell.angle_alpha   90.00
_cell.angle_beta   90.00
_cell.angle_gamma   90.00
#
_symmetry.space_group_name_H-M   'P 1'
#
loop_
_entity.id
_entity.type
_entity.pdbx_description
1 polymer ?
#
loop_
_entity_poly.entity_id
_entity_poly.type
_entity_poly.pdbx_seq_one_letter_code
_entity_poly.pdbx_strand_id
1 'polypeptide(L)'
;MPDEDSYLYEEICTDDALLLKQERTSSYMLGLDNQLFINDLSVIPKIFEQLYSFHYGLAHLGRLSIRNTMLRLMGNWTGGISAVNIFSGLKNVIPVLHRPEISSLQYNSPGHIELNLLPDLAQSVQDASIRVKSELVYDRLEKMYKNTYAYFKDNGLSGFDEDGGIEIRNIDSDTTENLRKRVRIFFRCLGWSSYQAQFDLIGAHPLQQLRAVMAYYRRLKILREYIVSEKLFVGQSRLLQQPQIALPPED
;
A
#
# COMPACT_ATOMS: atom_id res chain seq x y z
N MET A 1 14.28 -41.67 -12.12
CA MET A 1 12.95 -41.45 -11.53
C MET A 1 12.86 -39.94 -11.27
N PRO A 2 11.90 -39.20 -11.78
CA PRO A 2 11.72 -37.83 -11.41
C PRO A 2 11.26 -37.78 -9.93
N ASP A 3 11.81 -36.83 -9.17
CA ASP A 3 11.49 -36.63 -7.77
C ASP A 3 9.98 -36.38 -7.59
N GLU A 4 9.34 -37.04 -6.63
CA GLU A 4 7.92 -36.85 -6.31
C GLU A 4 7.63 -35.38 -5.92
N ASP A 5 8.61 -34.63 -5.44
CA ASP A 5 8.52 -33.21 -5.16
C ASP A 5 8.33 -32.33 -6.42
N SER A 6 8.72 -32.82 -7.60
CA SER A 6 8.56 -32.11 -8.87
C SER A 6 7.08 -31.98 -9.29
N TYR A 7 6.27 -32.99 -9.02
CA TYR A 7 4.84 -32.98 -9.37
C TYR A 7 4.03 -32.05 -8.45
N LEU A 8 4.37 -32.00 -7.18
CA LEU A 8 3.75 -31.06 -6.23
C LEU A 8 4.05 -29.60 -6.58
N TYR A 9 5.25 -29.32 -7.12
CA TYR A 9 5.62 -27.96 -7.55
C TYR A 9 4.86 -27.55 -8.83
N GLU A 10 4.63 -28.45 -9.77
CA GLU A 10 3.85 -28.18 -10.98
C GLU A 10 2.36 -28.01 -10.68
N GLU A 11 1.76 -28.78 -9.78
CA GLU A 11 0.35 -28.60 -9.37
C GLU A 11 0.13 -27.27 -8.64
N ILE A 12 1.02 -26.89 -7.72
CA ILE A 12 0.93 -25.62 -7.00
C ILE A 12 1.09 -24.43 -7.97
N CYS A 13 1.98 -24.53 -8.96
CA CYS A 13 2.14 -23.50 -10.00
C CYS A 13 0.93 -23.43 -10.93
N THR A 14 0.26 -24.55 -11.21
CA THR A 14 -0.89 -24.60 -12.11
C THR A 14 -2.14 -23.99 -11.45
N ASP A 15 -2.37 -24.28 -10.17
CA ASP A 15 -3.49 -23.71 -9.41
C ASP A 15 -3.31 -22.19 -9.18
N ASP A 16 -2.12 -21.73 -8.84
CA ASP A 16 -1.81 -20.29 -8.75
C ASP A 16 -1.99 -19.60 -10.11
N ALA A 17 -1.60 -20.23 -11.21
CA ALA A 17 -1.77 -19.68 -12.56
C ALA A 17 -3.24 -19.65 -13.00
N LEU A 18 -4.06 -20.62 -12.59
CA LEU A 18 -5.49 -20.65 -12.85
C LEU A 18 -6.24 -19.57 -12.04
N LEU A 19 -5.89 -19.41 -10.78
CA LEU A 19 -6.45 -18.35 -9.91
C LEU A 19 -6.07 -16.97 -10.42
N LEU A 20 -4.85 -16.76 -10.90
CA LEU A 20 -4.39 -15.51 -11.51
C LEU A 20 -5.17 -15.15 -12.78
N LYS A 21 -5.60 -16.14 -13.58
CA LYS A 21 -6.42 -15.89 -14.78
C LYS A 21 -7.86 -15.49 -14.47
N GLN A 22 -8.36 -15.72 -13.25
CA GLN A 22 -9.71 -15.32 -12.85
C GLN A 22 -9.78 -13.83 -12.45
N GLU A 23 -8.67 -13.24 -11.99
CA GLU A 23 -8.60 -11.83 -11.66
C GLU A 23 -8.30 -11.02 -12.93
N ARG A 24 -9.25 -10.19 -13.34
CA ARG A 24 -9.12 -9.38 -14.57
C ARG A 24 -8.65 -7.97 -14.25
N THR A 25 -7.58 -7.56 -14.90
CA THR A 25 -7.18 -6.15 -14.92
C THR A 25 -8.16 -5.31 -15.76
N SER A 26 -8.29 -4.06 -15.42
CA SER A 26 -9.06 -3.09 -16.18
C SER A 26 -8.41 -1.70 -16.11
N SER A 27 -8.90 -0.79 -16.93
CA SER A 27 -8.45 0.59 -16.93
C SER A 27 -8.83 1.31 -15.64
N TYR A 28 -7.88 2.05 -15.08
CA TYR A 28 -8.04 2.90 -13.92
C TYR A 28 -7.35 4.24 -14.17
N MET A 29 -8.01 5.35 -13.87
CA MET A 29 -7.47 6.67 -14.14
C MET A 29 -6.99 7.40 -12.89
N LEU A 30 -5.79 7.94 -12.97
CA LEU A 30 -5.27 8.97 -12.09
C LEU A 30 -5.40 10.31 -12.83
N GLY A 31 -6.34 11.16 -12.41
CA GLY A 31 -6.51 12.48 -12.98
C GLY A 31 -5.37 13.40 -12.54
N LEU A 32 -4.86 14.18 -13.46
CA LEU A 32 -3.81 15.18 -13.24
C LEU A 32 -4.35 16.56 -13.55
N ASP A 33 -4.05 17.54 -12.70
CA ASP A 33 -4.44 18.93 -12.91
C ASP A 33 -3.41 19.88 -12.27
N ASN A 34 -3.59 21.18 -12.51
CA ASN A 34 -2.65 22.19 -12.05
C ASN A 34 -1.22 22.01 -12.59
N GLN A 35 -0.30 22.83 -12.11
CA GLN A 35 1.09 22.78 -12.54
C GLN A 35 1.82 21.59 -11.93
N LEU A 36 2.22 20.64 -12.78
CA LEU A 36 3.08 19.51 -12.42
C LEU A 36 4.50 19.74 -12.90
N PHE A 37 5.46 19.34 -12.09
CA PHE A 37 6.87 19.27 -12.46
C PHE A 37 7.23 17.86 -12.93
N ILE A 38 8.33 17.71 -13.66
CA ILE A 38 8.84 16.39 -14.10
C ILE A 38 8.97 15.41 -12.93
N ASN A 39 9.42 15.89 -11.77
CA ASN A 39 9.54 15.06 -10.57
C ASN A 39 8.18 14.51 -10.11
N ASP A 40 7.11 15.28 -10.24
CA ASP A 40 5.76 14.86 -9.83
C ASP A 40 5.29 13.64 -10.64
N LEU A 41 5.60 13.63 -11.96
CA LEU A 41 5.30 12.49 -12.85
C LEU A 41 6.10 11.23 -12.50
N SER A 42 7.21 11.35 -11.82
CA SER A 42 7.98 10.21 -11.29
C SER A 42 7.45 9.76 -9.93
N VAL A 43 7.13 10.70 -9.06
CA VAL A 43 6.74 10.43 -7.66
C VAL A 43 5.33 9.85 -7.57
N ILE A 44 4.37 10.43 -8.27
CA ILE A 44 2.95 10.02 -8.20
C ILE A 44 2.76 8.55 -8.59
N PRO A 45 3.20 8.07 -9.78
CA PRO A 45 3.03 6.67 -10.15
C PRO A 45 3.79 5.73 -9.23
N LYS A 46 5.00 6.10 -8.81
CA LYS A 46 5.81 5.29 -7.89
C LYS A 46 5.15 5.10 -6.53
N ILE A 47 4.62 6.17 -5.95
CA ILE A 47 3.92 6.09 -4.66
C ILE A 47 2.63 5.29 -4.81
N PHE A 48 1.87 5.51 -5.87
CA PHE A 48 0.66 4.75 -6.15
C PHE A 48 0.97 3.25 -6.31
N GLU A 49 1.98 2.87 -7.10
CA GLU A 49 2.43 1.48 -7.25
C GLU A 49 2.82 0.84 -5.91
N GLN A 50 3.48 1.58 -5.02
CA GLN A 50 3.86 1.09 -3.71
C GLN A 50 2.64 0.82 -2.81
N LEU A 51 1.67 1.74 -2.80
CA LEU A 51 0.42 1.57 -2.04
C LEU A 51 -0.40 0.42 -2.61
N TYR A 52 -0.53 0.34 -3.94
CA TYR A 52 -1.17 -0.77 -4.64
C TYR A 52 -0.53 -2.12 -4.28
N SER A 53 0.80 -2.19 -4.31
CA SER A 53 1.55 -3.42 -3.98
C SER A 53 1.29 -3.88 -2.55
N PHE A 54 1.10 -2.96 -1.63
CA PHE A 54 0.74 -3.28 -0.24
C PHE A 54 -0.66 -3.88 -0.16
N HIS A 55 -1.64 -3.30 -0.86
CA HIS A 55 -2.99 -3.85 -0.93
C HIS A 55 -3.03 -5.20 -1.65
N TYR A 56 -2.20 -5.39 -2.69
CA TYR A 56 -2.04 -6.69 -3.32
C TYR A 56 -1.61 -7.76 -2.31
N GLY A 57 -0.59 -7.44 -1.51
CA GLY A 57 -0.13 -8.32 -0.44
C GLY A 57 -1.24 -8.64 0.57
N LEU A 58 -2.00 -7.63 1.02
CA LEU A 58 -3.10 -7.82 1.98
C LEU A 58 -4.24 -8.68 1.41
N ALA A 59 -4.66 -8.43 0.18
CA ALA A 59 -5.77 -9.14 -0.45
C ALA A 59 -5.45 -10.62 -0.72
N HIS A 60 -4.16 -10.94 -0.92
CA HIS A 60 -3.72 -12.29 -1.30
C HIS A 60 -3.02 -13.05 -0.16
N LEU A 61 -3.20 -12.65 1.10
CA LEU A 61 -2.61 -13.35 2.26
C LEU A 61 -3.06 -14.80 2.41
N GLY A 62 -4.14 -15.20 1.78
CA GLY A 62 -4.55 -16.60 1.67
C GLY A 62 -3.54 -17.47 0.90
N ARG A 63 -2.75 -16.88 0.00
CA ARG A 63 -1.69 -17.57 -0.74
C ARG A 63 -0.44 -17.67 0.13
N LEU A 64 0.01 -18.91 0.36
CA LEU A 64 1.15 -19.17 1.26
C LEU A 64 2.44 -18.48 0.81
N SER A 65 2.70 -18.43 -0.50
CA SER A 65 3.86 -17.75 -1.09
C SER A 65 3.87 -16.25 -0.78
N ILE A 66 2.73 -15.58 -0.90
CA ILE A 66 2.58 -14.15 -0.61
C ILE A 66 2.71 -13.90 0.90
N ARG A 67 2.03 -14.71 1.72
CA ARG A 67 2.11 -14.59 3.18
C ARG A 67 3.55 -14.75 3.68
N ASN A 68 4.26 -15.77 3.21
CA ASN A 68 5.65 -16.00 3.59
C ASN A 68 6.58 -14.86 3.13
N THR A 69 6.34 -14.32 1.94
CA THR A 69 7.10 -13.16 1.46
C THR A 69 6.80 -11.91 2.28
N MET A 70 5.54 -11.65 2.61
CA MET A 70 5.16 -10.54 3.49
C MET A 70 5.85 -10.68 4.87
N LEU A 71 5.81 -11.87 5.48
CA LEU A 71 6.49 -12.15 6.74
C LEU A 71 8.00 -11.89 6.65
N ARG A 72 8.65 -12.40 5.61
CA ARG A 72 10.08 -12.18 5.37
C ARG A 72 10.42 -10.71 5.19
N LEU A 73 9.63 -9.96 4.40
CA LEU A 73 9.84 -8.53 4.16
C LEU A 73 9.64 -7.69 5.42
N MET A 74 8.69 -8.06 6.27
CA MET A 74 8.47 -7.42 7.57
C MET A 74 9.59 -7.77 8.55
N GLY A 75 10.16 -8.99 8.45
CA GLY A 75 11.24 -9.49 9.29
C GLY A 75 12.63 -8.99 8.91
N ASN A 76 12.88 -8.69 7.64
CA ASN A 76 14.17 -8.20 7.11
C ASN A 76 14.40 -6.72 7.46
N TRP A 77 14.29 -6.39 8.72
CA TRP A 77 14.50 -5.06 9.20
C TRP A 77 15.90 -4.93 9.82
N THR A 78 16.67 -3.97 9.30
CA THR A 78 18.07 -3.75 9.67
C THR A 78 18.27 -2.49 10.53
N GLY A 79 17.21 -1.98 11.12
CA GLY A 79 17.25 -0.78 11.96
C GLY A 79 16.39 0.37 11.43
N GLY A 80 16.10 1.33 12.30
CA GLY A 80 15.25 2.49 12.00
C GLY A 80 13.75 2.25 12.21
N ILE A 81 13.01 3.35 12.30
CA ILE A 81 11.59 3.36 12.65
C ILE A 81 10.71 2.87 11.49
N SER A 82 11.29 2.57 10.34
CA SER A 82 10.57 2.42 9.11
C SER A 82 11.00 1.19 8.32
N ALA A 83 10.02 0.37 7.97
CA ALA A 83 10.17 -0.72 7.01
C ALA A 83 10.23 -0.21 5.56
N VAL A 84 11.24 0.61 5.21
CA VAL A 84 11.35 1.22 3.87
C VAL A 84 11.44 0.16 2.77
N ASN A 85 12.17 -0.93 3.04
CA ASN A 85 12.44 -1.98 2.06
C ASN A 85 11.25 -2.89 1.77
N ILE A 86 10.18 -2.85 2.59
CA ILE A 86 9.00 -3.69 2.36
C ILE A 86 8.38 -3.41 0.99
N PHE A 87 8.33 -2.15 0.56
CA PHE A 87 7.63 -1.78 -0.68
C PHE A 87 8.40 -2.15 -1.94
N SER A 88 9.73 -2.09 -1.92
CA SER A 88 10.55 -2.57 -3.03
C SER A 88 10.46 -4.09 -3.18
N GLY A 89 10.33 -4.81 -2.05
CA GLY A 89 10.11 -6.26 -2.05
C GLY A 89 8.71 -6.67 -2.50
N LEU A 90 7.68 -5.92 -2.06
CA LEU A 90 6.28 -6.21 -2.42
C LEU A 90 6.01 -6.10 -3.92
N LYS A 91 6.63 -5.17 -4.61
CA LYS A 91 6.54 -5.07 -6.07
C LYS A 91 6.89 -6.39 -6.77
N ASN A 92 7.86 -7.14 -6.25
CA ASN A 92 8.31 -8.40 -6.84
C ASN A 92 7.35 -9.57 -6.55
N VAL A 93 6.43 -9.42 -5.60
CA VAL A 93 5.41 -10.44 -5.27
C VAL A 93 4.26 -10.43 -6.29
N ILE A 94 4.04 -9.28 -6.94
CA ILE A 94 2.94 -9.13 -7.88
C ILE A 94 3.31 -9.82 -9.19
N PRO A 95 2.51 -10.78 -9.67
CA PRO A 95 2.68 -11.36 -10.99
C PRO A 95 2.65 -10.28 -12.07
N VAL A 96 3.39 -10.47 -13.15
CA VAL A 96 3.52 -9.48 -14.23
C VAL A 96 2.16 -9.04 -14.76
N LEU A 97 1.20 -9.97 -14.87
CA LEU A 97 -0.17 -9.70 -15.35
C LEU A 97 -0.97 -8.74 -14.46
N HIS A 98 -0.62 -8.62 -13.18
CA HIS A 98 -1.34 -7.79 -12.20
C HIS A 98 -0.56 -6.54 -11.79
N ARG A 99 0.65 -6.34 -12.34
CA ARG A 99 1.43 -5.12 -12.08
C ARG A 99 0.75 -3.94 -12.74
N PRO A 100 0.65 -2.80 -12.05
CA PRO A 100 0.18 -1.58 -12.68
C PRO A 100 1.03 -1.25 -13.91
N GLU A 101 0.38 -1.16 -15.06
CA GLU A 101 1.01 -0.80 -16.33
C GLU A 101 0.40 0.51 -16.82
N ILE A 102 1.23 1.46 -17.28
CA ILE A 102 0.75 2.68 -17.89
C ILE A 102 0.29 2.36 -19.31
N SER A 103 -1.01 2.46 -19.55
CA SER A 103 -1.61 2.28 -20.88
C SER A 103 -1.65 3.58 -21.67
N SER A 104 -1.86 4.72 -21.00
CA SER A 104 -1.75 6.04 -21.62
C SER A 104 -1.34 7.12 -20.62
N LEU A 105 -0.74 8.18 -21.14
CA LEU A 105 -0.37 9.38 -20.41
C LEU A 105 -0.76 10.61 -21.22
N GLN A 106 -1.66 11.41 -20.69
CA GLN A 106 -2.04 12.69 -21.28
C GLN A 106 -1.63 13.81 -20.33
N TYR A 107 -0.71 14.65 -20.80
CA TYR A 107 -0.22 15.79 -20.04
C TYR A 107 -0.81 17.09 -20.57
N ASN A 108 -1.98 17.43 -20.09
CA ASN A 108 -2.66 18.74 -20.24
C ASN A 108 -3.32 19.05 -18.90
N SER A 109 -3.95 20.21 -18.78
CA SER A 109 -4.80 20.52 -17.63
C SER A 109 -6.26 20.63 -18.11
N PRO A 110 -7.14 19.66 -17.78
CA PRO A 110 -6.88 18.42 -17.04
C PRO A 110 -6.19 17.34 -17.88
N GLY A 111 -5.29 16.59 -17.24
CA GLY A 111 -4.60 15.43 -17.79
C GLY A 111 -4.93 14.13 -17.05
N HIS A 112 -4.30 13.04 -17.46
CA HIS A 112 -4.45 11.78 -16.74
C HIS A 112 -3.31 10.80 -17.01
N ILE A 113 -3.14 9.87 -16.08
CA ILE A 113 -2.39 8.62 -16.28
C ILE A 113 -3.42 7.49 -16.27
N GLU A 114 -3.52 6.76 -17.35
CA GLU A 114 -4.33 5.57 -17.42
C GLU A 114 -3.48 4.35 -17.10
N LEU A 115 -3.95 3.55 -16.15
CA LEU A 115 -3.27 2.36 -15.65
C LEU A 115 -4.13 1.13 -15.97
N ASN A 116 -3.49 0.05 -16.42
CA ASN A 116 -4.09 -1.27 -16.45
C ASN A 116 -3.69 -2.01 -15.17
N LEU A 117 -4.65 -2.40 -14.33
CA LEU A 117 -4.42 -3.00 -13.01
C LEU A 117 -5.68 -3.67 -12.45
N LEU A 118 -5.60 -4.31 -11.27
CA LEU A 118 -6.76 -4.86 -10.58
C LEU A 118 -7.58 -3.72 -9.92
N PRO A 119 -8.83 -3.48 -10.36
CA PRO A 119 -9.60 -2.31 -9.95
C PRO A 119 -9.92 -2.27 -8.45
N ASP A 120 -10.18 -3.41 -7.82
CA ASP A 120 -10.52 -3.48 -6.39
C ASP A 120 -9.35 -3.02 -5.51
N LEU A 121 -8.11 -3.30 -5.93
CA LEU A 121 -6.92 -2.86 -5.21
C LEU A 121 -6.68 -1.36 -5.40
N ALA A 122 -6.91 -0.84 -6.61
CA ALA A 122 -6.86 0.59 -6.87
C ALA A 122 -7.94 1.33 -6.07
N GLN A 123 -9.14 0.76 -5.96
CA GLN A 123 -10.21 1.28 -5.12
C GLN A 123 -9.78 1.35 -3.65
N SER A 124 -9.09 0.34 -3.15
CA SER A 124 -8.56 0.35 -1.78
C SER A 124 -7.55 1.49 -1.54
N VAL A 125 -6.69 1.81 -2.53
CA VAL A 125 -5.79 2.97 -2.48
C VAL A 125 -6.59 4.27 -2.52
N GLN A 126 -7.60 4.34 -3.38
CA GLN A 126 -8.50 5.50 -3.49
C GLN A 126 -9.22 5.77 -2.17
N ASP A 127 -9.80 4.75 -1.55
CA ASP A 127 -10.54 4.87 -0.29
C ASP A 127 -9.64 5.37 0.85
N ALA A 128 -8.41 4.83 0.95
CA ALA A 128 -7.43 5.32 1.90
C ALA A 128 -7.05 6.79 1.63
N SER A 129 -6.91 7.17 0.37
CA SER A 129 -6.59 8.53 -0.06
C SER A 129 -7.70 9.53 0.26
N ILE A 130 -8.96 9.15 0.01
CA ILE A 130 -10.15 9.96 0.36
C ILE A 130 -10.24 10.15 1.87
N ARG A 131 -9.96 9.12 2.66
CA ARG A 131 -9.97 9.22 4.13
C ARG A 131 -8.94 10.23 4.64
N VAL A 132 -7.70 10.18 4.15
CA VAL A 132 -6.65 11.12 4.59
C VAL A 132 -6.79 12.51 3.99
N LYS A 133 -7.64 12.72 2.97
CA LYS A 133 -8.03 14.04 2.50
C LYS A 133 -8.79 14.81 3.58
N SER A 134 -9.59 14.10 4.40
CA SER A 134 -10.27 14.69 5.56
C SER A 134 -9.27 15.15 6.61
N GLU A 135 -9.27 16.42 6.96
CA GLU A 135 -8.38 16.99 8.01
C GLU A 135 -8.55 16.27 9.35
N LEU A 136 -9.78 15.98 9.75
CA LEU A 136 -10.06 15.27 11.00
C LEU A 136 -9.38 13.90 11.09
N VAL A 137 -9.44 13.12 9.99
CA VAL A 137 -8.80 11.80 9.92
C VAL A 137 -7.29 11.94 9.84
N TYR A 138 -6.82 12.89 9.06
CA TYR A 138 -5.40 13.18 8.91
C TYR A 138 -4.75 13.59 10.23
N ASP A 139 -5.33 14.54 10.96
CA ASP A 139 -4.81 15.00 12.25
C ASP A 139 -4.76 13.86 13.27
N ARG A 140 -5.77 13.00 13.27
CA ARG A 140 -5.80 11.84 14.16
C ARG A 140 -4.69 10.84 13.82
N LEU A 141 -4.48 10.54 12.53
CA LEU A 141 -3.41 9.67 12.06
C LEU A 141 -2.04 10.27 12.34
N GLU A 142 -1.86 11.57 12.11
CA GLU A 142 -0.61 12.28 12.35
C GLU A 142 -0.24 12.30 13.83
N LYS A 143 -1.21 12.60 14.69
CA LYS A 143 -1.03 12.53 16.15
C LYS A 143 -0.62 11.13 16.58
N MET A 144 -1.30 10.12 16.06
CA MET A 144 -0.99 8.73 16.39
C MET A 144 0.37 8.29 15.85
N TYR A 145 0.75 8.72 14.64
CA TYR A 145 2.06 8.48 14.06
C TYR A 145 3.17 9.07 14.93
N LYS A 146 3.05 10.35 15.33
CA LYS A 146 4.01 11.03 16.21
C LYS A 146 4.10 10.36 17.59
N ASN A 147 2.96 10.01 18.18
CA ASN A 147 2.92 9.32 19.48
C ASN A 147 3.52 7.91 19.41
N THR A 148 3.40 7.22 18.28
CA THR A 148 4.01 5.90 18.08
C THR A 148 5.52 6.04 17.91
N TYR A 149 5.96 7.09 17.24
CA TYR A 149 7.38 7.40 17.09
C TYR A 149 8.04 7.71 18.43
N ALA A 150 7.42 8.55 19.26
CA ALA A 150 7.87 8.82 20.62
C ALA A 150 7.91 7.55 21.47
N TYR A 151 6.84 6.74 21.41
CA TYR A 151 6.78 5.47 22.11
C TYR A 151 7.93 4.51 21.73
N PHE A 152 8.30 4.44 20.46
CA PHE A 152 9.44 3.64 20.04
C PHE A 152 10.74 4.13 20.66
N LYS A 153 10.95 5.45 20.69
CA LYS A 153 12.13 6.07 21.28
C LYS A 153 12.21 5.80 22.79
N ASP A 154 11.09 6.01 23.50
CA ASP A 154 11.02 5.91 24.95
C ASP A 154 11.18 4.47 25.47
N ASN A 155 10.85 3.46 24.63
CA ASN A 155 10.93 2.05 24.97
C ASN A 155 12.08 1.31 24.26
N GLY A 156 13.08 2.02 23.74
CA GLY A 156 14.23 1.41 23.08
C GLY A 156 13.88 0.62 21.80
N LEU A 157 12.71 0.89 21.20
CA LEU A 157 12.22 0.16 20.02
C LEU A 157 12.61 0.81 18.69
N SER A 158 13.46 1.84 18.71
CA SER A 158 13.89 2.57 17.53
C SER A 158 14.91 1.83 16.67
N GLY A 159 15.68 0.91 17.26
CA GLY A 159 16.65 0.08 16.57
C GLY A 159 17.88 0.81 16.03
N PHE A 160 18.24 1.93 16.64
CA PHE A 160 19.45 2.68 16.35
C PHE A 160 20.59 2.42 17.35
N ASP A 161 20.46 1.41 18.19
CA ASP A 161 21.52 1.07 19.14
C ASP A 161 22.72 0.48 18.40
N GLU A 162 23.91 0.90 18.81
CA GLU A 162 25.21 0.53 18.23
C GLU A 162 25.47 -1.00 18.29
N ASP A 163 24.71 -1.73 19.12
CA ASP A 163 24.87 -3.18 19.40
C ASP A 163 23.96 -4.11 18.57
N GLY A 164 23.39 -3.65 17.44
CA GLY A 164 22.89 -4.61 16.45
C GLY A 164 21.43 -5.01 16.51
N GLY A 165 20.55 -4.14 16.90
CA GLY A 165 19.11 -4.32 16.63
C GLY A 165 18.32 -4.91 17.78
N ILE A 166 17.02 -4.60 17.77
CA ILE A 166 16.08 -5.07 18.80
C ILE A 166 15.87 -6.56 18.62
N GLU A 167 16.21 -7.33 19.65
CA GLU A 167 15.77 -8.71 19.74
C GLU A 167 14.28 -8.73 20.07
N ILE A 168 13.47 -8.97 19.06
CA ILE A 168 11.99 -9.06 19.18
C ILE A 168 11.58 -10.05 20.30
N ARG A 169 12.41 -11.06 20.55
CA ARG A 169 12.18 -12.08 21.60
C ARG A 169 12.21 -11.51 23.02
N ASN A 170 12.88 -10.39 23.22
CA ASN A 170 13.05 -9.75 24.53
C ASN A 170 11.98 -8.68 24.82
N ILE A 171 11.04 -8.45 23.89
CA ILE A 171 9.94 -7.50 24.09
C ILE A 171 8.91 -8.16 25.02
N ASP A 172 8.62 -7.49 26.12
CA ASP A 172 7.65 -7.96 27.12
C ASP A 172 6.21 -8.00 26.57
N SER A 173 5.35 -8.72 27.29
CA SER A 173 3.95 -8.95 26.91
C SER A 173 3.14 -7.65 26.83
N ASP A 174 3.37 -6.73 27.79
CA ASP A 174 2.61 -5.48 27.90
C ASP A 174 2.96 -4.53 26.75
N THR A 175 4.25 -4.43 26.44
CA THR A 175 4.73 -3.70 25.28
C THR A 175 4.17 -4.29 23.97
N THR A 176 4.19 -5.63 23.84
CA THR A 176 3.63 -6.33 22.69
C THR A 176 2.14 -6.03 22.50
N GLU A 177 1.34 -6.06 23.57
CA GLU A 177 -0.09 -5.74 23.49
C GLU A 177 -0.34 -4.25 23.16
N ASN A 178 0.48 -3.34 23.70
CA ASN A 178 0.45 -1.92 23.32
C ASN A 178 0.72 -1.70 21.82
N LEU A 179 1.71 -2.40 21.28
CA LEU A 179 2.01 -2.35 19.83
C LEU A 179 0.84 -2.88 19.01
N ARG A 180 0.21 -3.98 19.41
CA ARG A 180 -0.96 -4.56 18.76
C ARG A 180 -2.16 -3.59 18.77
N LYS A 181 -2.42 -2.93 19.91
CA LYS A 181 -3.46 -1.88 20.00
C LYS A 181 -3.20 -0.75 19.00
N ARG A 182 -1.96 -0.30 18.85
CA ARG A 182 -1.59 0.74 17.89
C ARG A 182 -1.84 0.30 16.44
N VAL A 183 -1.48 -0.93 16.06
CA VAL A 183 -1.81 -1.49 14.74
C VAL A 183 -3.30 -1.42 14.48
N ARG A 184 -4.13 -1.91 15.41
CA ARG A 184 -5.60 -1.90 15.29
C ARG A 184 -6.18 -0.49 15.13
N ILE A 185 -5.60 0.51 15.82
CA ILE A 185 -6.07 1.89 15.68
C ILE A 185 -5.71 2.45 14.30
N PHE A 186 -4.50 2.18 13.77
CA PHE A 186 -4.14 2.57 12.39
C PHE A 186 -5.10 1.94 11.38
N PHE A 187 -5.36 0.64 11.49
CA PHE A 187 -6.30 -0.07 10.63
C PHE A 187 -7.68 0.56 10.64
N ARG A 188 -8.21 0.88 11.83
CA ARG A 188 -9.50 1.56 11.98
C ARG A 188 -9.50 2.94 11.32
N CYS A 189 -8.48 3.74 11.51
CA CYS A 189 -8.38 5.08 10.91
C CYS A 189 -8.25 5.00 9.39
N LEU A 190 -7.51 4.02 8.86
CA LEU A 190 -7.35 3.79 7.43
C LEU A 190 -8.56 3.09 6.78
N GLY A 191 -9.52 2.59 7.58
CA GLY A 191 -10.67 1.86 7.07
C GLY A 191 -10.40 0.39 6.74
N TRP A 192 -9.34 -0.18 7.30
CA TRP A 192 -8.86 -1.54 7.00
C TRP A 192 -9.29 -2.59 8.02
N SER A 193 -10.33 -2.34 8.79
CA SER A 193 -10.76 -3.27 9.84
C SER A 193 -11.07 -4.68 9.30
N SER A 194 -11.52 -4.79 8.05
CA SER A 194 -11.76 -6.07 7.36
C SER A 194 -10.48 -6.88 7.11
N TYR A 195 -9.33 -6.22 6.98
CA TYR A 195 -8.05 -6.90 6.77
C TYR A 195 -7.36 -7.31 8.07
N GLN A 196 -7.87 -6.89 9.24
CA GLN A 196 -7.17 -7.09 10.52
C GLN A 196 -6.89 -8.58 10.80
N ALA A 197 -7.90 -9.44 10.66
CA ALA A 197 -7.75 -10.86 10.92
C ALA A 197 -6.73 -11.52 9.97
N GLN A 198 -6.76 -11.15 8.69
CA GLN A 198 -5.83 -11.65 7.69
C GLN A 198 -4.40 -11.16 7.95
N PHE A 199 -4.25 -9.90 8.39
CA PHE A 199 -2.96 -9.33 8.72
C PHE A 199 -2.33 -10.00 9.95
N ASP A 200 -3.14 -10.36 10.94
CA ASP A 200 -2.70 -11.11 12.12
C ASP A 200 -2.21 -12.53 11.74
N LEU A 201 -2.79 -13.14 10.68
CA LEU A 201 -2.36 -14.45 10.16
C LEU A 201 -0.96 -14.45 9.50
N ILE A 202 -0.37 -13.29 9.20
CA ILE A 202 1.00 -13.23 8.70
C ILE A 202 1.98 -13.83 9.72
N GLY A 203 1.66 -13.75 11.02
CA GLY A 203 2.53 -14.23 12.08
C GLY A 203 3.72 -13.31 12.39
N ALA A 204 3.74 -12.11 11.81
CA ALA A 204 4.75 -11.11 12.13
C ALA A 204 4.51 -10.52 13.53
N HIS A 205 5.58 -10.19 14.23
CA HIS A 205 5.48 -9.54 15.54
C HIS A 205 4.80 -8.15 15.40
N PRO A 206 3.97 -7.70 16.36
CA PRO A 206 3.26 -6.41 16.27
C PRO A 206 4.16 -5.20 16.01
N LEU A 207 5.41 -5.21 16.44
CA LEU A 207 6.39 -4.18 16.12
C LEU A 207 6.68 -4.12 14.60
N GLN A 208 6.86 -5.28 13.96
CA GLN A 208 7.10 -5.38 12.52
C GLN A 208 5.85 -4.96 11.73
N GLN A 209 4.68 -5.40 12.18
CA GLN A 209 3.40 -5.01 11.61
C GLN A 209 3.19 -3.50 11.68
N LEU A 210 3.42 -2.89 12.85
CA LEU A 210 3.25 -1.46 13.07
C LEU A 210 4.19 -0.63 12.19
N ARG A 211 5.45 -1.05 12.04
CA ARG A 211 6.41 -0.41 11.14
C ARG A 211 5.98 -0.44 9.68
N ALA A 212 5.44 -1.56 9.23
CA ALA A 212 4.92 -1.68 7.87
C ALA A 212 3.76 -0.71 7.63
N VAL A 213 2.82 -0.63 8.58
CA VAL A 213 1.67 0.29 8.50
C VAL A 213 2.11 1.76 8.58
N MET A 214 3.07 2.10 9.44
CA MET A 214 3.65 3.44 9.50
C MET A 214 4.37 3.81 8.20
N ALA A 215 5.05 2.86 7.57
CA ALA A 215 5.68 3.07 6.28
C ALA A 215 4.66 3.28 5.16
N TYR A 216 3.53 2.58 5.19
CA TYR A 216 2.38 2.83 4.30
C TYR A 216 1.83 4.25 4.51
N TYR A 217 1.55 4.63 5.75
CA TYR A 217 1.01 5.94 6.07
C TYR A 217 1.91 7.09 5.57
N ARG A 218 3.24 6.96 5.66
CA ARG A 218 4.16 7.98 5.12
C ARG A 218 4.02 8.15 3.60
N ARG A 219 3.79 7.08 2.86
CA ARG A 219 3.54 7.16 1.41
C ARG A 219 2.20 7.79 1.12
N LEU A 220 1.21 7.42 1.90
CA LEU A 220 -0.12 8.01 1.79
C LEU A 220 -0.11 9.52 2.09
N LYS A 221 0.76 9.99 3.00
CA LYS A 221 0.98 11.43 3.25
C LYS A 221 1.51 12.14 2.00
N ILE A 222 2.49 11.55 1.33
CA ILE A 222 3.03 12.13 0.09
C ILE A 222 1.92 12.23 -0.97
N LEU A 223 1.13 11.17 -1.14
CA LEU A 223 0.01 11.18 -2.09
C LEU A 223 -1.04 12.23 -1.72
N ARG A 224 -1.32 12.38 -0.40
CA ARG A 224 -2.24 13.41 0.11
C ARG A 224 -1.81 14.83 -0.27
N GLU A 225 -0.53 15.16 -0.23
CA GLU A 225 -0.03 16.49 -0.61
C GLU A 225 -0.44 16.83 -2.05
N TYR A 226 -0.34 15.88 -2.98
CA TYR A 226 -0.81 16.07 -4.35
C TYR A 226 -2.33 16.18 -4.46
N ILE A 227 -3.07 15.42 -3.63
CA ILE A 227 -4.55 15.45 -3.63
C ILE A 227 -5.08 16.76 -3.06
N VAL A 228 -4.50 17.25 -1.97
CA VAL A 228 -4.92 18.51 -1.31
C VAL A 228 -4.55 19.73 -2.15
N SER A 229 -3.41 19.68 -2.84
CA SER A 229 -3.00 20.73 -3.79
C SER A 229 -3.72 20.63 -5.16
N GLU A 230 -4.68 19.74 -5.28
CA GLU A 230 -5.47 19.51 -6.50
C GLU A 230 -4.64 19.13 -7.74
N LYS A 231 -3.43 18.62 -7.53
CA LYS A 231 -2.56 18.11 -8.60
C LYS A 231 -2.89 16.68 -9.02
N LEU A 232 -3.50 15.90 -8.11
CA LEU A 232 -3.84 14.51 -8.31
C LEU A 232 -5.27 14.22 -7.88
N PHE A 233 -5.99 13.51 -8.73
CA PHE A 233 -7.31 12.94 -8.44
C PHE A 233 -7.23 11.43 -8.57
N VAL A 234 -7.48 10.71 -7.47
CA VAL A 234 -7.47 9.25 -7.44
C VAL A 234 -8.88 8.77 -7.74
N GLY A 235 -9.07 8.05 -8.87
CA GLY A 235 -10.37 7.66 -9.40
C GLY A 235 -11.02 8.72 -10.29
N GLN A 236 -12.06 8.35 -11.00
CA GLN A 236 -12.69 9.14 -12.08
C GLN A 236 -13.46 10.41 -11.64
N SER A 237 -13.42 10.79 -10.37
CA SER A 237 -14.39 11.71 -9.77
C SER A 237 -14.45 13.12 -10.36
N ARG A 238 -13.46 13.58 -11.14
CA ARG A 238 -13.49 14.91 -11.77
C ARG A 238 -13.77 14.90 -13.28
N LEU A 239 -13.40 13.83 -13.99
CA LEU A 239 -13.69 13.72 -15.43
C LEU A 239 -15.19 13.56 -15.72
N LEU A 240 -15.95 13.02 -14.76
CA LEU A 240 -17.41 12.89 -14.87
C LEU A 240 -18.18 14.18 -14.51
N GLN A 241 -17.51 15.20 -13.97
CA GLN A 241 -18.13 16.49 -13.59
C GLN A 241 -17.93 17.60 -14.62
N GLN A 242 -17.21 17.37 -15.70
CA GLN A 242 -17.21 18.34 -16.80
C GLN A 242 -18.58 18.27 -17.48
N PRO A 243 -19.33 19.40 -17.56
CA PRO A 243 -20.55 19.43 -18.34
C PRO A 243 -20.16 19.07 -19.78
N GLN A 244 -20.82 18.04 -20.34
CA GLN A 244 -20.77 17.82 -21.77
C GLN A 244 -21.19 19.14 -22.43
N ILE A 245 -20.25 19.88 -22.98
CA ILE A 245 -20.55 21.02 -23.81
C ILE A 245 -21.27 20.43 -25.01
N ALA A 246 -22.59 20.50 -24.97
CA ALA A 246 -23.40 20.17 -26.13
C ALA A 246 -22.92 21.08 -27.26
N LEU A 247 -22.34 20.49 -28.31
CA LEU A 247 -22.05 21.21 -29.54
C LEU A 247 -23.37 21.83 -30.00
N PRO A 248 -23.39 23.12 -30.39
CA PRO A 248 -24.58 23.73 -30.97
C PRO A 248 -24.96 22.93 -32.23
N PRO A 249 -26.27 22.76 -32.49
CA PRO A 249 -26.71 22.12 -33.73
C PRO A 249 -26.11 22.87 -34.92
N GLU A 250 -25.51 22.10 -35.82
CA GLU A 250 -25.09 22.62 -37.13
C GLU A 250 -26.37 23.03 -37.89
N ASP A 251 -26.52 24.33 -38.17
CA ASP A 251 -27.55 24.90 -39.06
C ASP A 251 -27.23 24.63 -40.55
#